data_43bc7ff9c31eac8020672026f2ae6a60
#
_entry.id   43bc7ff9c31eac8020672026f2ae6a60
#
_cell.length_a   1.000
_cell.length_b   1.000
_cell.length_c   1.000
_cell.angle_alpha   90.00
_cell.angle_beta   90.00
_cell.angle_gamma   90.00
#
_symmetry.space_group_name_H-M   'P 1'
#
loop_
_entity.id
_entity.type
_entity.pdbx_description
1 polymer ?
#
loop_
_entity_poly.entity_id
_entity_poly.type
_entity_poly.pdbx_seq_one_letter_code
_entity_poly.pdbx_strand_id
1 'polypeptide(L)'
;MTTSLFCADAFLSPLEIDAVVTRALAEDLGRAGDVTSIATIPEDTPARAIVVAREAGVISGLPLVAAAFQKLAPEIAIAASARDGASVATKTALMTVQGPARAVLAAERVALNLLGRLSGVATATHEFVRRVAGTRTRICCTRKTTPGLRALEKYAVRCGGGFNHRFGLDDAILIKDNHIAVAGGIRAVLERARAAAGHLVKIEIEVDTLNQLHEVLAVGLADAALLDNMDVATMRTAVALVAGKFPLEASGGINLETIAEIAKTGVDYASSGWITHSAPNLDVALDIEM
;
A
#
# COMPACT_ATOMS: atom_id res chain seq x y z
N MET A 1 -8.12 21.98 -17.81
CA MET A 1 -8.44 20.60 -17.37
C MET A 1 -7.83 20.44 -15.99
N THR A 2 -8.63 20.20 -14.96
CA THR A 2 -8.13 19.92 -13.62
C THR A 2 -7.47 18.53 -13.62
N THR A 3 -6.18 18.45 -13.28
CA THR A 3 -5.46 17.19 -13.14
C THR A 3 -6.10 16.36 -12.04
N SER A 4 -6.51 15.11 -12.31
CA SER A 4 -7.00 14.21 -11.27
C SER A 4 -5.90 13.97 -10.24
N LEU A 5 -6.22 14.07 -8.96
CA LEU A 5 -5.28 13.78 -7.87
C LEU A 5 -4.99 12.29 -7.73
N PHE A 6 -5.94 11.44 -8.14
CA PHE A 6 -5.87 10.00 -7.93
C PHE A 6 -4.96 9.27 -8.92
N CYS A 7 -4.42 8.13 -8.49
CA CYS A 7 -3.80 7.15 -9.36
C CYS A 7 -4.86 6.54 -10.29
N ALA A 8 -4.56 6.44 -11.59
CA ALA A 8 -5.52 5.93 -12.58
C ALA A 8 -5.90 4.45 -12.35
N ASP A 9 -4.95 3.66 -11.84
CA ASP A 9 -5.09 2.21 -11.70
C ASP A 9 -5.41 1.75 -10.26
N ALA A 10 -5.81 2.69 -9.39
CA ALA A 10 -6.11 2.39 -8.00
C ALA A 10 -7.35 3.15 -7.51
N PHE A 11 -8.16 2.48 -6.70
CA PHE A 11 -9.32 3.08 -6.06
C PHE A 11 -9.04 3.35 -4.58
N LEU A 12 -9.41 4.54 -4.13
CA LEU A 12 -9.47 4.92 -2.72
C LEU A 12 -10.83 5.54 -2.44
N SER A 13 -11.56 4.97 -1.49
CA SER A 13 -12.91 5.42 -1.16
C SER A 13 -12.90 6.84 -0.59
N PRO A 14 -13.76 7.75 -1.07
CA PRO A 14 -13.94 9.06 -0.44
C PRO A 14 -14.35 8.98 1.04
N LEU A 15 -15.09 7.96 1.43
CA LEU A 15 -15.48 7.73 2.83
C LEU A 15 -14.27 7.37 3.70
N GLU A 16 -13.33 6.61 3.17
CA GLU A 16 -12.08 6.28 3.87
C GLU A 16 -11.19 7.51 4.02
N ILE A 17 -11.08 8.34 2.97
CA ILE A 17 -10.36 9.63 3.03
C ILE A 17 -10.97 10.50 4.14
N ASP A 18 -12.28 10.70 4.13
CA ASP A 18 -12.97 11.52 5.11
C ASP A 18 -12.77 11.03 6.55
N ALA A 19 -12.91 9.72 6.78
CA ALA A 19 -12.76 9.11 8.10
C ALA A 19 -11.35 9.27 8.66
N VAL A 20 -10.32 9.01 7.84
CA VAL A 20 -8.92 9.10 8.27
C VAL A 20 -8.50 10.55 8.50
N VAL A 21 -8.83 11.45 7.59
CA VAL A 21 -8.50 12.88 7.72
C VAL A 21 -9.19 13.49 8.92
N THR A 22 -10.48 13.20 9.14
CA THR A 22 -11.23 13.70 10.29
C THR A 22 -10.57 13.25 11.60
N ARG A 23 -10.20 11.96 11.71
CA ARG A 23 -9.56 11.42 12.93
C ARG A 23 -8.19 12.05 13.16
N ALA A 24 -7.36 12.20 12.12
CA ALA A 24 -6.03 12.78 12.24
C ALA A 24 -6.07 14.27 12.62
N LEU A 25 -6.98 15.04 12.04
CA LEU A 25 -7.19 16.45 12.43
C LEU A 25 -7.74 16.58 13.85
N ALA A 26 -8.65 15.69 14.25
CA ALA A 26 -9.19 15.70 15.62
C ALA A 26 -8.11 15.37 16.67
N GLU A 27 -7.17 14.49 16.36
CA GLU A 27 -6.01 14.16 17.19
C GLU A 27 -5.09 15.38 17.36
N ASP A 28 -4.77 16.09 16.27
CA ASP A 28 -3.79 17.18 16.28
C ASP A 28 -4.38 18.48 16.85
N LEU A 29 -5.61 18.82 16.51
CA LEU A 29 -6.27 20.05 16.96
C LEU A 29 -6.84 19.97 18.38
N GLY A 30 -7.11 18.79 18.89
CA GLY A 30 -7.67 18.58 20.22
C GLY A 30 -8.93 19.40 20.49
N ARG A 31 -8.98 20.08 21.65
CA ARG A 31 -10.14 20.91 22.05
C ARG A 31 -9.95 22.39 21.78
N ALA A 32 -8.72 22.86 21.65
CA ALA A 32 -8.39 24.29 21.58
C ALA A 32 -8.02 24.76 20.16
N GLY A 33 -7.88 23.85 19.21
CA GLY A 33 -7.38 24.15 17.87
C GLY A 33 -5.89 24.50 17.86
N ASP A 34 -5.41 25.12 16.78
CA ASP A 34 -4.04 25.61 16.65
C ASP A 34 -3.88 26.93 17.45
N VAL A 35 -3.54 26.76 18.73
CA VAL A 35 -3.36 27.91 19.66
C VAL A 35 -2.24 28.86 19.21
N THR A 36 -1.24 28.36 18.47
CA THR A 36 -0.15 29.17 17.93
C THR A 36 -0.66 30.11 16.84
N SER A 37 -1.31 29.57 15.84
CA SER A 37 -1.86 30.37 14.74
C SER A 37 -2.94 31.32 15.24
N ILE A 38 -3.78 30.89 16.20
CA ILE A 38 -4.79 31.75 16.81
C ILE A 38 -4.14 32.96 17.52
N ALA A 39 -3.05 32.73 18.24
CA ALA A 39 -2.38 33.77 19.02
C ALA A 39 -1.51 34.73 18.16
N THR A 40 -1.00 34.27 17.00
CA THR A 40 0.05 34.99 16.26
C THR A 40 -0.36 35.51 14.90
N ILE A 41 -1.41 34.95 14.28
CA ILE A 41 -1.84 35.30 12.93
C ILE A 41 -3.20 36.01 12.99
N PRO A 42 -3.35 37.20 12.38
CA PRO A 42 -4.67 37.81 12.25
C PRO A 42 -5.66 36.92 11.51
N GLU A 43 -6.96 36.99 11.87
CA GLU A 43 -7.99 36.06 11.37
C GLU A 43 -8.12 36.06 9.85
N ASP A 44 -8.13 37.26 9.25
CA ASP A 44 -8.33 37.44 7.81
C ASP A 44 -7.03 37.33 6.98
N THR A 45 -5.95 36.86 7.55
CA THR A 45 -4.66 36.74 6.85
C THR A 45 -4.73 35.64 5.79
N PRO A 46 -4.53 35.95 4.49
CA PRO A 46 -4.41 34.92 3.47
C PRO A 46 -3.01 34.29 3.48
N ALA A 47 -2.92 33.05 3.03
CA ALA A 47 -1.65 32.37 2.75
C ALA A 47 -1.73 31.66 1.42
N ARG A 48 -0.56 31.61 0.74
CA ARG A 48 -0.30 30.75 -0.39
C ARG A 48 0.89 29.87 -0.07
N ALA A 49 0.75 28.59 -0.33
CA ALA A 49 1.78 27.61 0.01
C ALA A 49 1.93 26.58 -1.11
N ILE A 50 3.12 25.97 -1.20
CA ILE A 50 3.40 24.91 -2.15
C ILE A 50 3.82 23.66 -1.38
N VAL A 51 3.15 22.54 -1.64
CA VAL A 51 3.58 21.20 -1.19
C VAL A 51 4.68 20.74 -2.14
N VAL A 52 5.85 20.40 -1.59
CA VAL A 52 7.08 20.08 -2.33
C VAL A 52 7.64 18.72 -1.89
N ALA A 53 8.08 17.91 -2.86
CA ALA A 53 8.89 16.72 -2.58
C ALA A 53 10.35 17.15 -2.27
N ARG A 54 10.87 16.81 -1.10
CA ARG A 54 12.28 17.07 -0.72
C ARG A 54 13.20 15.95 -1.20
N GLU A 55 12.64 14.79 -1.53
CA GLU A 55 13.33 13.63 -2.09
C GLU A 55 12.66 13.16 -3.38
N ALA A 56 13.41 12.43 -4.21
CA ALA A 56 12.86 11.76 -5.38
C ALA A 56 12.07 10.51 -4.94
N GLY A 57 10.90 10.27 -5.53
CA GLY A 57 10.08 9.11 -5.20
C GLY A 57 8.79 9.03 -6.00
N VAL A 58 7.90 8.13 -5.58
CA VAL A 58 6.56 7.98 -6.15
C VAL A 58 5.54 8.57 -5.19
N ILE A 59 4.73 9.50 -5.68
CA ILE A 59 3.76 10.22 -4.87
C ILE A 59 2.50 9.39 -4.65
N SER A 60 2.02 9.41 -3.39
CA SER A 60 0.73 8.84 -3.01
C SER A 60 0.15 9.57 -1.81
N GLY A 61 -1.11 9.99 -1.89
CA GLY A 61 -1.83 10.66 -0.81
C GLY A 61 -2.25 12.10 -1.11
N LEU A 62 -2.09 12.60 -2.33
CA LEU A 62 -2.56 13.97 -2.69
C LEU A 62 -4.06 14.20 -2.43
N PRO A 63 -4.96 13.22 -2.62
CA PRO A 63 -6.37 13.39 -2.24
C PRO A 63 -6.58 13.63 -0.74
N LEU A 64 -5.75 13.01 0.12
CA LEU A 64 -5.81 13.22 1.57
C LEU A 64 -5.26 14.60 1.96
N VAL A 65 -4.19 15.06 1.26
CA VAL A 65 -3.67 16.42 1.42
C VAL A 65 -4.75 17.45 1.13
N ALA A 66 -5.39 17.35 -0.03
CA ALA A 66 -6.49 18.23 -0.40
C ALA A 66 -7.63 18.19 0.62
N ALA A 67 -8.03 16.99 1.05
CA ALA A 67 -9.08 16.81 2.04
C ALA A 67 -8.72 17.41 3.41
N ALA A 68 -7.46 17.32 3.85
CA ALA A 68 -7.02 17.88 5.12
C ALA A 68 -7.16 19.41 5.14
N PHE A 69 -6.74 20.09 4.10
CA PHE A 69 -6.90 21.55 3.97
C PHE A 69 -8.38 21.96 3.87
N GLN A 70 -9.13 21.35 2.96
CA GLN A 70 -10.53 21.69 2.72
C GLN A 70 -11.48 21.31 3.87
N LYS A 71 -11.08 20.38 4.73
CA LYS A 71 -11.84 20.03 5.94
C LYS A 71 -11.87 21.17 6.96
N LEU A 72 -10.78 21.95 7.05
CA LEU A 72 -10.70 23.09 7.98
C LEU A 72 -11.25 24.38 7.38
N ALA A 73 -11.11 24.56 6.07
CA ALA A 73 -11.67 25.70 5.35
C ALA A 73 -12.06 25.27 3.93
N PRO A 74 -13.36 25.03 3.67
CA PRO A 74 -13.84 24.55 2.36
C PRO A 74 -13.50 25.46 1.18
N GLU A 75 -13.29 26.73 1.43
CA GLU A 75 -12.90 27.74 0.43
C GLU A 75 -11.43 27.66 0.02
N ILE A 76 -10.60 26.85 0.66
CA ILE A 76 -9.20 26.67 0.27
C ILE A 76 -9.13 26.18 -1.18
N ALA A 77 -8.47 26.98 -2.02
CA ALA A 77 -8.22 26.63 -3.41
C ALA A 77 -7.01 25.69 -3.52
N ILE A 78 -7.20 24.60 -4.24
CA ILE A 78 -6.18 23.57 -4.49
C ILE A 78 -5.88 23.52 -5.98
N ALA A 79 -4.59 23.67 -6.35
CA ALA A 79 -4.11 23.48 -7.71
C ALA A 79 -3.04 22.38 -7.74
N ALA A 80 -3.39 21.21 -8.31
CA ALA A 80 -2.49 20.07 -8.39
C ALA A 80 -1.50 20.22 -9.55
N SER A 81 -0.22 20.00 -9.28
CA SER A 81 0.87 19.93 -10.27
C SER A 81 1.34 18.49 -10.51
N ALA A 82 0.95 17.56 -9.63
CA ALA A 82 1.22 16.14 -9.73
C ALA A 82 -0.04 15.32 -9.46
N ARG A 83 0.04 14.01 -9.69
CA ARG A 83 -1.01 13.03 -9.32
C ARG A 83 -0.38 11.85 -8.59
N ASP A 84 -1.17 11.12 -7.86
CA ASP A 84 -0.74 9.87 -7.24
C ASP A 84 -0.28 8.85 -8.30
N GLY A 85 0.77 8.11 -8.00
CA GLY A 85 1.46 7.20 -8.92
C GLY A 85 2.53 7.88 -9.80
N ALA A 86 2.66 9.20 -9.75
CA ALA A 86 3.71 9.90 -10.49
C ALA A 86 5.07 9.75 -9.79
N SER A 87 6.11 9.42 -10.57
CA SER A 87 7.50 9.54 -10.13
C SER A 87 7.96 10.98 -10.24
N VAL A 88 8.55 11.51 -9.18
CA VAL A 88 9.00 12.91 -9.08
C VAL A 88 10.47 12.98 -8.69
N ALA A 89 11.12 14.07 -9.12
CA ALA A 89 12.47 14.42 -8.67
C ALA A 89 12.41 15.26 -7.38
N THR A 90 13.55 15.39 -6.71
CA THR A 90 13.76 16.32 -5.60
C THR A 90 13.38 17.75 -6.00
N LYS A 91 12.73 18.48 -5.10
CA LYS A 91 12.22 19.87 -5.29
C LYS A 91 11.07 20.00 -6.30
N THR A 92 10.40 18.91 -6.64
CA THR A 92 9.19 18.99 -7.49
C THR A 92 8.02 19.55 -6.68
N ALA A 93 7.39 20.62 -7.22
CA ALA A 93 6.13 21.13 -6.70
C ALA A 93 5.00 20.14 -7.00
N LEU A 94 4.26 19.74 -5.98
CA LEU A 94 3.18 18.74 -6.07
C LEU A 94 1.79 19.36 -6.12
N MET A 95 1.60 20.43 -5.34
CA MET A 95 0.31 21.08 -5.16
C MET A 95 0.49 22.49 -4.63
N THR A 96 -0.29 23.43 -5.13
CA THR A 96 -0.44 24.77 -4.53
C THR A 96 -1.72 24.82 -3.72
N VAL A 97 -1.64 25.43 -2.53
CA VAL A 97 -2.73 25.61 -1.57
C VAL A 97 -2.86 27.10 -1.31
N GLN A 98 -4.08 27.67 -1.40
CA GLN A 98 -4.32 29.08 -1.14
C GLN A 98 -5.62 29.26 -0.35
N GLY A 99 -5.56 29.98 0.77
CA GLY A 99 -6.72 30.24 1.62
C GLY A 99 -6.37 30.93 2.94
N PRO A 100 -7.23 30.84 3.98
CA PRO A 100 -6.96 31.41 5.30
C PRO A 100 -5.69 30.82 5.93
N ALA A 101 -4.75 31.69 6.31
CA ALA A 101 -3.44 31.27 6.83
C ALA A 101 -3.54 30.33 8.04
N ARG A 102 -4.45 30.62 8.99
CA ARG A 102 -4.68 29.79 10.17
C ARG A 102 -5.07 28.36 9.80
N ALA A 103 -5.95 28.19 8.80
CA ALA A 103 -6.40 26.87 8.35
C ALA A 103 -5.30 26.12 7.59
N VAL A 104 -4.52 26.83 6.75
CA VAL A 104 -3.38 26.24 6.04
C VAL A 104 -2.33 25.73 7.02
N LEU A 105 -1.94 26.51 8.02
CA LEU A 105 -0.96 26.11 9.02
C LEU A 105 -1.47 24.98 9.93
N ALA A 106 -2.74 25.03 10.34
CA ALA A 106 -3.34 24.00 11.18
C ALA A 106 -3.48 22.64 10.50
N ALA A 107 -3.65 22.59 9.16
CA ALA A 107 -3.74 21.33 8.40
C ALA A 107 -2.38 20.75 7.99
N GLU A 108 -1.32 21.57 7.97
CA GLU A 108 -0.01 21.25 7.40
C GLU A 108 0.52 19.90 7.87
N ARG A 109 0.64 19.70 9.19
CA ARG A 109 1.29 18.52 9.74
C ARG A 109 0.55 17.24 9.40
N VAL A 110 -0.76 17.22 9.51
CA VAL A 110 -1.62 16.09 9.15
C VAL A 110 -1.48 15.77 7.65
N ALA A 111 -1.55 16.78 6.79
CA ALA A 111 -1.40 16.63 5.35
C ALA A 111 -0.03 16.02 4.99
N LEU A 112 1.06 16.55 5.54
CA LEU A 112 2.41 16.10 5.26
C LEU A 112 2.70 14.71 5.85
N ASN A 113 2.18 14.37 7.02
CA ASN A 113 2.36 13.04 7.62
C ASN A 113 1.70 11.96 6.76
N LEU A 114 0.47 12.20 6.28
CA LEU A 114 -0.24 11.25 5.39
C LEU A 114 0.47 11.13 4.05
N LEU A 115 0.86 12.25 3.43
CA LEU A 115 1.57 12.27 2.16
C LEU A 115 2.92 11.56 2.25
N GLY A 116 3.73 11.88 3.25
CA GLY A 116 5.06 11.29 3.45
C GLY A 116 4.98 9.79 3.68
N ARG A 117 4.03 9.32 4.53
CA ARG A 117 3.84 7.89 4.79
C ARG A 117 3.44 7.13 3.53
N LEU A 118 2.44 7.59 2.81
CA LEU A 118 1.91 6.88 1.64
C LEU A 118 2.88 6.96 0.46
N SER A 119 3.53 8.09 0.24
CA SER A 119 4.58 8.21 -0.79
C SER A 119 5.79 7.32 -0.47
N GLY A 120 6.12 7.15 0.80
CA GLY A 120 7.14 6.20 1.24
C GLY A 120 6.79 4.76 0.88
N VAL A 121 5.56 4.32 1.15
CA VAL A 121 5.05 2.99 0.75
C VAL A 121 5.05 2.82 -0.77
N ALA A 122 4.60 3.83 -1.52
CA ALA A 122 4.58 3.80 -2.98
C ALA A 122 6.01 3.73 -3.56
N THR A 123 6.94 4.52 -3.03
CA THR A 123 8.35 4.53 -3.44
C THR A 123 9.03 3.19 -3.14
N ALA A 124 8.84 2.64 -1.94
CA ALA A 124 9.36 1.33 -1.58
C ALA A 124 8.81 0.23 -2.50
N THR A 125 7.50 0.26 -2.79
CA THR A 125 6.88 -0.70 -3.72
C THR A 125 7.48 -0.56 -5.12
N HIS A 126 7.65 0.66 -5.61
CA HIS A 126 8.23 0.93 -6.93
C HIS A 126 9.65 0.38 -7.07
N GLU A 127 10.48 0.46 -6.04
CA GLU A 127 11.82 -0.12 -6.03
C GLU A 127 11.79 -1.65 -6.19
N PHE A 128 10.86 -2.34 -5.54
CA PHE A 128 10.67 -3.78 -5.74
C PHE A 128 10.19 -4.08 -7.17
N VAL A 129 9.18 -3.35 -7.67
CA VAL A 129 8.62 -3.53 -9.03
C VAL A 129 9.71 -3.33 -10.08
N ARG A 130 10.56 -2.32 -9.93
CA ARG A 130 11.67 -2.06 -10.84
C ARG A 130 12.69 -3.20 -10.88
N ARG A 131 12.95 -3.86 -9.75
CA ARG A 131 13.91 -4.98 -9.66
C ARG A 131 13.42 -6.28 -10.28
N VAL A 132 12.11 -6.44 -10.46
CA VAL A 132 11.52 -7.60 -11.13
C VAL A 132 11.15 -7.33 -12.58
N ALA A 133 11.45 -6.14 -13.09
CA ALA A 133 11.17 -5.77 -14.47
C ALA A 133 11.78 -6.77 -15.47
N GLY A 134 11.02 -7.14 -16.50
CA GLY A 134 11.40 -8.15 -17.47
C GLY A 134 11.14 -9.60 -17.06
N THR A 135 10.62 -9.83 -15.83
CA THR A 135 10.11 -11.13 -15.39
C THR A 135 8.58 -11.14 -15.38
N ARG A 136 7.98 -12.32 -15.15
CA ARG A 136 6.51 -12.43 -14.97
C ARG A 136 6.05 -12.11 -13.55
N THR A 137 6.96 -12.05 -12.59
CA THR A 137 6.67 -11.92 -11.16
C THR A 137 6.07 -10.55 -10.86
N ARG A 138 4.99 -10.53 -10.09
CA ARG A 138 4.32 -9.33 -9.61
C ARG A 138 4.57 -9.16 -8.11
N ILE A 139 4.88 -7.94 -7.70
CA ILE A 139 5.09 -7.60 -6.29
C ILE A 139 3.75 -7.43 -5.59
N CYS A 140 3.56 -8.12 -4.45
CA CYS A 140 2.38 -8.02 -3.61
C CYS A 140 2.68 -7.47 -2.21
N CYS A 141 1.71 -6.73 -1.66
CA CYS A 141 1.69 -6.43 -0.23
C CYS A 141 1.18 -7.65 0.57
N THR A 142 1.07 -7.46 1.88
CA THR A 142 0.50 -8.44 2.82
C THR A 142 -0.57 -7.80 3.71
N ARG A 143 -1.00 -8.47 4.78
CA ARG A 143 -1.78 -7.89 5.87
C ARG A 143 -0.94 -7.28 7.00
N LYS A 144 0.39 -7.25 6.87
CA LYS A 144 1.32 -6.58 7.80
C LYS A 144 1.30 -5.07 7.52
N THR A 145 0.22 -4.41 7.90
CA THR A 145 -0.04 -2.98 7.68
C THR A 145 -0.17 -2.24 9.01
N THR A 146 0.00 -0.92 8.99
CA THR A 146 -0.31 -0.07 10.15
C THR A 146 -1.78 -0.19 10.51
N PRO A 147 -2.13 -0.51 11.77
CA PRO A 147 -3.53 -0.58 12.20
C PRO A 147 -4.30 0.69 11.85
N GLY A 148 -5.48 0.54 11.22
CA GLY A 148 -6.31 1.66 10.78
C GLY A 148 -5.90 2.32 9.47
N LEU A 149 -4.73 2.00 8.88
CA LEU A 149 -4.26 2.60 7.62
C LEU A 149 -4.20 1.62 6.44
N ARG A 150 -4.72 0.39 6.59
CA ARG A 150 -4.59 -0.65 5.57
C ARG A 150 -5.14 -0.24 4.21
N ALA A 151 -6.27 0.42 4.15
CA ALA A 151 -6.86 0.88 2.90
C ALA A 151 -5.92 1.84 2.17
N LEU A 152 -5.35 2.78 2.90
CA LEU A 152 -4.43 3.79 2.38
C LEU A 152 -3.09 3.17 1.94
N GLU A 153 -2.50 2.30 2.78
CA GLU A 153 -1.23 1.64 2.44
C GLU A 153 -1.38 0.71 1.23
N LYS A 154 -2.50 -0.01 1.11
CA LYS A 154 -2.79 -0.83 -0.09
C LYS A 154 -3.04 0.02 -1.34
N TYR A 155 -3.65 1.18 -1.21
CA TYR A 155 -3.74 2.16 -2.28
C TYR A 155 -2.34 2.64 -2.70
N ALA A 156 -1.47 2.97 -1.74
CA ALA A 156 -0.10 3.40 -2.00
C ALA A 156 0.74 2.30 -2.69
N VAL A 157 0.54 1.03 -2.35
CA VAL A 157 1.14 -0.11 -3.06
C VAL A 157 0.74 -0.09 -4.54
N ARG A 158 -0.53 0.18 -4.86
CA ARG A 158 -0.99 0.32 -6.24
C ARG A 158 -0.35 1.51 -6.94
N CYS A 159 -0.21 2.65 -6.26
CA CYS A 159 0.51 3.82 -6.79
C CYS A 159 1.97 3.51 -7.14
N GLY A 160 2.62 2.64 -6.37
CA GLY A 160 3.98 2.16 -6.64
C GLY A 160 4.08 1.11 -7.76
N GLY A 161 2.96 0.69 -8.37
CA GLY A 161 2.90 -0.34 -9.42
C GLY A 161 2.82 -1.77 -8.88
N GLY A 162 2.67 -1.96 -7.57
CA GLY A 162 2.48 -3.26 -6.94
C GLY A 162 1.04 -3.78 -7.03
N PHE A 163 0.82 -4.96 -6.49
CA PHE A 163 -0.48 -5.62 -6.40
C PHE A 163 -0.87 -5.82 -4.94
N ASN A 164 -2.16 -5.94 -4.68
CA ASN A 164 -2.67 -6.19 -3.35
C ASN A 164 -2.97 -7.67 -3.16
N HIS A 165 -2.43 -8.26 -2.09
CA HIS A 165 -2.94 -9.50 -1.52
C HIS A 165 -4.31 -9.23 -0.86
N ARG A 166 -5.03 -10.28 -0.41
CA ARG A 166 -6.33 -10.13 0.26
C ARG A 166 -6.33 -8.97 1.26
N PHE A 167 -7.46 -8.28 1.30
CA PHE A 167 -7.61 -7.10 2.14
C PHE A 167 -7.78 -7.45 3.62
N GLY A 168 -8.65 -8.41 3.90
CA GLY A 168 -9.00 -8.82 5.25
C GLY A 168 -8.92 -10.34 5.47
N LEU A 169 -9.81 -10.82 6.31
CA LEU A 169 -10.07 -12.25 6.51
C LEU A 169 -11.33 -12.72 5.79
N ASP A 170 -12.04 -11.79 5.17
CA ASP A 170 -13.37 -11.92 4.60
C ASP A 170 -13.41 -11.98 3.06
N ASP A 171 -12.31 -11.63 2.39
CA ASP A 171 -12.27 -11.49 0.92
C ASP A 171 -11.59 -12.66 0.19
N ALA A 172 -10.74 -13.46 0.86
CA ALA A 172 -10.14 -14.68 0.33
C ALA A 172 -9.69 -15.63 1.44
N ILE A 173 -9.62 -16.91 1.15
CA ILE A 173 -9.12 -17.93 2.07
C ILE A 173 -7.62 -18.09 1.87
N LEU A 174 -6.83 -17.91 2.95
CA LEU A 174 -5.42 -18.28 3.02
C LEU A 174 -5.24 -19.28 4.14
N ILE A 175 -4.97 -20.52 3.75
CA ILE A 175 -4.70 -21.64 4.66
C ILE A 175 -3.23 -21.58 5.05
N LYS A 176 -2.95 -21.57 6.35
CA LYS A 176 -1.61 -21.52 6.91
C LYS A 176 -1.24 -22.84 7.61
N ASP A 177 0.04 -23.00 7.93
CA ASP A 177 0.60 -24.12 8.70
C ASP A 177 -0.27 -24.52 9.90
N ASN A 178 -0.65 -23.56 10.73
CA ASN A 178 -1.51 -23.81 11.88
C ASN A 178 -2.92 -24.32 11.51
N HIS A 179 -3.48 -23.86 10.37
CA HIS A 179 -4.75 -24.39 9.90
C HIS A 179 -4.63 -25.83 9.43
N ILE A 180 -3.52 -26.18 8.73
CA ILE A 180 -3.22 -27.53 8.26
C ILE A 180 -3.10 -28.48 9.46
N ALA A 181 -2.31 -28.07 10.48
CA ALA A 181 -2.09 -28.88 11.69
C ALA A 181 -3.38 -29.16 12.45
N VAL A 182 -4.19 -28.14 12.71
CA VAL A 182 -5.45 -28.25 13.46
C VAL A 182 -6.52 -29.03 12.67
N ALA A 183 -6.55 -28.89 11.36
CA ALA A 183 -7.52 -29.56 10.51
C ALA A 183 -7.24 -31.04 10.25
N GLY A 184 -6.04 -31.53 10.57
CA GLY A 184 -5.64 -32.92 10.36
C GLY A 184 -5.02 -33.21 8.98
N GLY A 185 -4.39 -32.20 8.37
CA GLY A 185 -3.62 -32.33 7.12
C GLY A 185 -4.19 -31.53 5.94
N ILE A 186 -3.40 -31.50 4.85
CA ILE A 186 -3.64 -30.70 3.65
C ILE A 186 -4.96 -31.09 2.97
N ARG A 187 -5.20 -32.39 2.76
CA ARG A 187 -6.46 -32.86 2.14
C ARG A 187 -7.68 -32.42 2.93
N ALA A 188 -7.68 -32.68 4.24
CA ALA A 188 -8.82 -32.36 5.10
C ALA A 188 -9.14 -30.87 5.15
N VAL A 189 -8.10 -30.00 5.22
CA VAL A 189 -8.31 -28.54 5.25
C VAL A 189 -8.79 -28.01 3.91
N LEU A 190 -8.27 -28.51 2.78
CA LEU A 190 -8.69 -28.08 1.44
C LEU A 190 -10.12 -28.52 1.11
N GLU A 191 -10.51 -29.76 1.46
CA GLU A 191 -11.89 -30.25 1.28
C GLU A 191 -12.89 -29.41 2.06
N ARG A 192 -12.60 -29.09 3.34
CA ARG A 192 -13.46 -28.21 4.15
C ARG A 192 -13.50 -26.78 3.61
N ALA A 193 -12.36 -26.22 3.23
CA ALA A 193 -12.30 -24.87 2.68
C ALA A 193 -13.12 -24.78 1.39
N ARG A 194 -12.99 -25.74 0.48
CA ARG A 194 -13.73 -25.77 -0.78
C ARG A 194 -15.24 -25.97 -0.57
N ALA A 195 -15.64 -26.79 0.40
CA ALA A 195 -17.06 -26.98 0.74
C ALA A 195 -17.71 -25.73 1.35
N ALA A 196 -16.93 -24.91 2.07
CA ALA A 196 -17.41 -23.68 2.70
C ALA A 196 -17.31 -22.44 1.80
N ALA A 197 -16.36 -22.41 0.86
CA ALA A 197 -16.11 -21.26 0.00
C ALA A 197 -17.22 -21.03 -1.03
N GLY A 198 -17.70 -19.80 -1.13
CA GLY A 198 -18.51 -19.37 -2.28
C GLY A 198 -17.71 -19.49 -3.59
N HIS A 199 -18.41 -19.62 -4.70
CA HIS A 199 -17.78 -19.86 -6.04
C HIS A 199 -16.81 -18.77 -6.51
N LEU A 200 -16.89 -17.56 -5.96
CA LEU A 200 -15.98 -16.44 -6.27
C LEU A 200 -14.83 -16.29 -5.27
N VAL A 201 -14.82 -17.07 -4.17
CA VAL A 201 -13.78 -16.98 -3.14
C VAL A 201 -12.61 -17.88 -3.52
N LYS A 202 -11.42 -17.29 -3.65
CA LYS A 202 -10.18 -18.00 -3.93
C LYS A 202 -9.61 -18.65 -2.69
N ILE A 203 -8.99 -19.82 -2.87
CA ILE A 203 -8.31 -20.59 -1.82
C ILE A 203 -6.83 -20.65 -2.16
N GLU A 204 -6.00 -20.02 -1.34
CA GLU A 204 -4.57 -20.13 -1.34
C GLU A 204 -4.11 -20.95 -0.14
N ILE A 205 -3.07 -21.77 -0.32
CA ILE A 205 -2.48 -22.59 0.75
C ILE A 205 -0.99 -22.35 0.85
N GLU A 206 -0.52 -22.10 2.07
CA GLU A 206 0.89 -21.95 2.42
C GLU A 206 1.54 -23.35 2.57
N VAL A 207 2.69 -23.53 1.95
CA VAL A 207 3.48 -24.77 1.98
C VAL A 207 4.96 -24.47 2.19
N ASP A 208 5.62 -25.25 3.07
CA ASP A 208 7.02 -25.10 3.44
C ASP A 208 7.92 -26.10 2.68
N THR A 209 7.33 -27.13 2.07
CA THR A 209 8.08 -28.22 1.42
C THR A 209 7.46 -28.62 0.07
N LEU A 210 8.32 -29.19 -0.80
CA LEU A 210 7.86 -29.77 -2.07
C LEU A 210 6.90 -30.95 -1.88
N ASN A 211 7.05 -31.72 -0.79
CA ASN A 211 6.12 -32.82 -0.48
C ASN A 211 4.71 -32.32 -0.19
N GLN A 212 4.58 -31.23 0.57
CA GLN A 212 3.28 -30.58 0.79
C GLN A 212 2.71 -30.05 -0.53
N LEU A 213 3.54 -29.44 -1.40
CA LEU A 213 3.11 -28.96 -2.70
C LEU A 213 2.63 -30.11 -3.61
N HIS A 214 3.29 -31.28 -3.56
CA HIS A 214 2.83 -32.49 -4.25
C HIS A 214 1.45 -32.92 -3.75
N GLU A 215 1.20 -32.90 -2.44
CA GLU A 215 -0.10 -33.23 -1.87
C GLU A 215 -1.18 -32.22 -2.31
N VAL A 216 -0.88 -30.92 -2.28
CA VAL A 216 -1.80 -29.86 -2.78
C VAL A 216 -2.18 -30.13 -4.23
N LEU A 217 -1.20 -30.45 -5.10
CA LEU A 217 -1.44 -30.80 -6.50
C LEU A 217 -2.31 -32.05 -6.66
N ALA A 218 -2.08 -33.08 -5.84
CA ALA A 218 -2.83 -34.32 -5.88
C ALA A 218 -4.27 -34.13 -5.39
N VAL A 219 -4.52 -33.25 -4.44
CA VAL A 219 -5.85 -32.88 -3.96
C VAL A 219 -6.61 -32.02 -5.01
N GLY A 220 -5.93 -31.07 -5.65
CA GLY A 220 -6.46 -30.27 -6.76
C GLY A 220 -7.57 -29.27 -6.39
N LEU A 221 -7.68 -28.85 -5.14
CA LEU A 221 -8.74 -27.94 -4.64
C LEU A 221 -8.26 -26.54 -4.30
N ALA A 222 -6.93 -26.27 -4.36
CA ALA A 222 -6.36 -24.94 -4.19
C ALA A 222 -6.40 -24.15 -5.50
N ASP A 223 -6.61 -22.83 -5.40
CA ASP A 223 -6.54 -21.88 -6.52
C ASP A 223 -5.15 -21.24 -6.66
N ALA A 224 -4.33 -21.26 -5.59
CA ALA A 224 -2.96 -20.77 -5.55
C ALA A 224 -2.17 -21.47 -4.43
N ALA A 225 -0.86 -21.45 -4.50
CA ALA A 225 -0.02 -21.87 -3.39
C ALA A 225 1.06 -20.82 -3.08
N LEU A 226 1.25 -20.56 -1.78
CA LEU A 226 2.27 -19.70 -1.26
C LEU A 226 3.44 -20.56 -0.77
N LEU A 227 4.63 -20.30 -1.32
CA LEU A 227 5.88 -20.96 -0.98
C LEU A 227 6.53 -20.19 0.16
N ASP A 228 6.40 -20.69 1.39
CA ASP A 228 6.89 -19.95 2.56
C ASP A 228 8.35 -20.32 2.86
N ASN A 229 9.20 -19.32 2.95
CA ASN A 229 10.63 -19.42 3.29
C ASN A 229 11.44 -20.43 2.47
N MET A 230 11.02 -20.76 1.25
CA MET A 230 11.79 -21.64 0.35
C MET A 230 12.99 -20.92 -0.25
N ASP A 231 14.08 -21.64 -0.47
CA ASP A 231 15.24 -21.14 -1.22
C ASP A 231 14.97 -21.07 -2.74
N VAL A 232 15.83 -20.34 -3.47
CA VAL A 232 15.70 -20.12 -4.92
C VAL A 232 15.71 -21.44 -5.72
N ALA A 233 16.49 -22.44 -5.32
CA ALA A 233 16.57 -23.73 -6.01
C ALA A 233 15.28 -24.53 -5.83
N THR A 234 14.76 -24.56 -4.61
CA THR A 234 13.48 -25.18 -4.27
C THR A 234 12.31 -24.49 -4.98
N MET A 235 12.29 -23.14 -5.04
CA MET A 235 11.26 -22.39 -5.79
C MET A 235 11.27 -22.74 -7.29
N ARG A 236 12.45 -22.88 -7.92
CA ARG A 236 12.54 -23.34 -9.33
C ARG A 236 11.94 -24.73 -9.53
N THR A 237 12.21 -25.63 -8.60
CA THR A 237 11.63 -26.98 -8.62
C THR A 237 10.11 -26.92 -8.45
N ALA A 238 9.62 -26.09 -7.53
CA ALA A 238 8.18 -25.86 -7.32
C ALA A 238 7.50 -25.34 -8.59
N VAL A 239 8.09 -24.33 -9.26
CA VAL A 239 7.57 -23.78 -10.52
C VAL A 239 7.49 -24.86 -11.61
N ALA A 240 8.54 -25.67 -11.78
CA ALA A 240 8.55 -26.77 -12.74
C ALA A 240 7.49 -27.83 -12.40
N LEU A 241 7.32 -28.15 -11.10
CA LEU A 241 6.34 -29.12 -10.62
C LEU A 241 4.89 -28.68 -10.86
N VAL A 242 4.58 -27.42 -10.57
CA VAL A 242 3.21 -26.88 -10.76
C VAL A 242 2.90 -26.70 -12.26
N ALA A 243 3.90 -26.40 -13.08
CA ALA A 243 3.79 -26.28 -14.54
C ALA A 243 2.59 -25.43 -15.00
N GLY A 244 2.31 -24.33 -14.30
CA GLY A 244 1.24 -23.39 -14.66
C GLY A 244 -0.20 -23.81 -14.29
N LYS A 245 -0.40 -24.88 -13.53
CA LYS A 245 -1.74 -25.33 -13.11
C LYS A 245 -2.46 -24.31 -12.24
N PHE A 246 -1.71 -23.59 -11.41
CA PHE A 246 -2.19 -22.46 -10.62
C PHE A 246 -1.02 -21.51 -10.30
N PRO A 247 -1.27 -20.23 -9.94
CA PRO A 247 -0.22 -19.28 -9.58
C PRO A 247 0.52 -19.69 -8.31
N LEU A 248 1.83 -19.39 -8.31
CA LEU A 248 2.72 -19.52 -7.15
C LEU A 248 3.13 -18.16 -6.62
N GLU A 249 3.00 -17.99 -5.31
CA GLU A 249 3.48 -16.82 -4.59
C GLU A 249 4.71 -17.21 -3.74
N ALA A 250 5.80 -16.45 -3.87
CA ALA A 250 6.93 -16.54 -2.96
C ALA A 250 6.71 -15.62 -1.76
N SER A 251 6.99 -16.10 -0.55
CA SER A 251 6.88 -15.34 0.70
C SER A 251 8.00 -15.72 1.68
N GLY A 252 8.21 -14.88 2.70
CA GLY A 252 9.24 -15.10 3.73
C GLY A 252 10.58 -14.44 3.40
N GLY A 253 11.03 -13.47 4.24
CA GLY A 253 12.36 -12.84 4.14
C GLY A 253 12.66 -12.07 2.85
N ILE A 254 11.64 -11.74 2.03
CA ILE A 254 11.82 -11.07 0.75
C ILE A 254 12.14 -9.58 0.95
N ASN A 255 13.30 -9.18 0.45
CA ASN A 255 13.83 -7.81 0.51
C ASN A 255 14.40 -7.37 -0.85
N LEU A 256 14.90 -6.14 -0.92
CA LEU A 256 15.45 -5.59 -2.17
C LEU A 256 16.68 -6.33 -2.71
N GLU A 257 17.44 -7.03 -1.86
CA GLU A 257 18.62 -7.79 -2.28
C GLU A 257 18.25 -9.14 -2.88
N THR A 258 17.19 -9.78 -2.36
CA THR A 258 16.78 -11.15 -2.74
C THR A 258 15.75 -11.19 -3.87
N ILE A 259 14.93 -10.15 -4.03
CA ILE A 259 13.76 -10.19 -4.92
C ILE A 259 14.10 -10.49 -6.39
N ALA A 260 15.21 -9.97 -6.90
CA ALA A 260 15.60 -10.17 -8.30
C ALA A 260 15.88 -11.64 -8.62
N GLU A 261 16.55 -12.39 -7.71
CA GLU A 261 16.83 -13.82 -7.88
C GLU A 261 15.57 -14.66 -7.69
N ILE A 262 14.69 -14.27 -6.76
CA ILE A 262 13.39 -14.91 -6.58
C ILE A 262 12.53 -14.77 -7.85
N ALA A 263 12.46 -13.58 -8.44
CA ALA A 263 11.70 -13.36 -9.66
C ALA A 263 12.18 -14.20 -10.85
N LYS A 264 13.49 -14.47 -10.94
CA LYS A 264 14.07 -15.35 -11.97
C LYS A 264 13.69 -16.84 -11.82
N THR A 265 13.10 -17.25 -10.70
CA THR A 265 12.58 -18.61 -10.53
C THR A 265 11.35 -18.88 -11.37
N GLY A 266 10.61 -17.83 -11.76
CA GLY A 266 9.39 -17.93 -12.52
C GLY A 266 8.11 -18.00 -11.68
N VAL A 267 8.17 -17.68 -10.38
CA VAL A 267 6.98 -17.51 -9.53
C VAL A 267 6.11 -16.36 -10.08
N ASP A 268 4.81 -16.44 -9.88
CA ASP A 268 3.86 -15.46 -10.40
C ASP A 268 3.79 -14.21 -9.53
N TYR A 269 3.91 -14.39 -8.20
CA TYR A 269 3.86 -13.33 -7.21
C TYR A 269 5.01 -13.46 -6.22
N ALA A 270 5.42 -12.32 -5.66
CA ALA A 270 6.31 -12.26 -4.53
C ALA A 270 5.77 -11.23 -3.53
N SER A 271 5.48 -11.67 -2.31
CA SER A 271 4.89 -10.82 -1.28
C SER A 271 5.91 -10.39 -0.24
N SER A 272 5.93 -9.09 0.07
CA SER A 272 6.76 -8.53 1.12
C SER A 272 5.94 -7.65 2.04
N GLY A 273 5.95 -7.95 3.34
CA GLY A 273 5.35 -7.09 4.34
C GLY A 273 6.16 -5.81 4.57
N TRP A 274 7.46 -5.85 4.25
CA TRP A 274 8.37 -4.72 4.44
C TRP A 274 7.89 -3.44 3.73
N ILE A 275 7.30 -3.57 2.53
CA ILE A 275 6.81 -2.43 1.74
C ILE A 275 5.70 -1.64 2.44
N THR A 276 5.03 -2.22 3.43
CA THR A 276 3.96 -1.55 4.19
C THR A 276 4.35 -1.29 5.65
N HIS A 277 4.98 -2.24 6.37
CA HIS A 277 5.26 -2.03 7.78
C HIS A 277 6.61 -1.35 8.07
N SER A 278 7.56 -1.32 7.11
CA SER A 278 8.94 -0.80 7.32
C SER A 278 9.41 0.17 6.24
N ALA A 279 8.56 0.54 5.29
CA ALA A 279 8.90 1.56 4.31
C ALA A 279 9.21 2.89 5.02
N PRO A 280 10.34 3.55 4.73
CA PRO A 280 10.61 4.90 5.23
C PRO A 280 9.61 5.90 4.67
N ASN A 281 9.31 6.96 5.39
CA ASN A 281 8.51 8.05 4.87
C ASN A 281 9.31 8.81 3.80
N LEU A 282 8.64 9.30 2.76
CA LEU A 282 9.22 10.25 1.82
C LEU A 282 9.26 11.63 2.46
N ASP A 283 10.39 12.35 2.31
CA ASP A 283 10.51 13.71 2.81
C ASP A 283 9.74 14.69 1.91
N VAL A 284 8.75 15.36 2.52
CA VAL A 284 7.86 16.34 1.89
C VAL A 284 7.68 17.56 2.80
N ALA A 285 7.50 18.72 2.21
CA ALA A 285 7.36 19.98 2.95
C ALA A 285 6.25 20.86 2.38
N LEU A 286 5.82 21.84 3.18
CA LEU A 286 4.98 22.95 2.78
C LEU A 286 5.82 24.23 2.83
N ASP A 287 6.01 24.86 1.70
CA ASP A 287 6.73 26.15 1.59
C ASP A 287 5.70 27.28 1.45
N ILE A 288 5.69 28.21 2.41
CA ILE A 288 4.83 29.42 2.34
C ILE A 288 5.48 30.40 1.38
N GLU A 289 4.69 30.90 0.41
CA GLU A 289 5.09 32.00 -0.45
C GLU A 289 4.79 33.33 0.24
N MET A 290 5.79 34.22 0.34
CA MET A 290 5.69 35.57 0.90
C MET A 290 5.45 36.61 -0.19
#